data_2170e0642a296f3b23a13b1c82e4d5cb
#
_entry.id   2170e0642a296f3b23a13b1c82e4d5cb
#
_cell.length_a   1.000
_cell.length_b   1.000
_cell.length_c   1.000
_cell.angle_alpha   90.00
_cell.angle_beta   90.00
_cell.angle_gamma   90.00
#
_symmetry.space_group_name_H-M   'P 1'
#
loop_
_entity.id
_entity.type
_entity.pdbx_description
1 polymer ?
#
loop_
_entity_poly.entity_id
_entity_poly.type
_entity_poly.pdbx_seq_one_letter_code
_entity_poly.pdbx_strand_id
1 'polypeptide(L)' 'MHLIATRDDLVGQYIGHTAPKTKEVLKRALGGVLFIDEAYYLYRPENERDYGQEAIEMLLQVMENQRDDLVVVLA' A
#
# COMPACT_ATOMS: atom_id res chain seq x y z
N MET A 1 0.50 16.86 4.57
CA MET A 1 1.68 16.11 4.12
C MET A 1 1.31 15.16 3.00
N HIS A 2 2.12 15.10 1.97
CA HIS A 2 1.90 14.21 0.83
C HIS A 2 3.06 13.22 0.74
N LEU A 3 2.73 11.94 0.64
CA LEU A 3 3.72 10.89 0.47
C LEU A 3 3.42 10.13 -0.81
N ILE A 4 4.44 9.93 -1.64
CA ILE A 4 4.32 9.20 -2.89
C ILE A 4 5.01 7.86 -2.73
N ALA A 5 4.29 6.78 -3.00
CA ALA A 5 4.82 5.42 -2.91
C ALA A 5 4.62 4.67 -4.22
N THR A 6 5.52 3.75 -4.50
CA THR A 6 5.42 2.84 -5.64
C THR A 6 5.24 1.41 -5.12
N ARG A 7 5.05 0.48 -6.04
CA ARG A 7 4.97 -0.95 -5.67
C ARG A 7 6.16 -1.38 -4.81
N ASP A 8 7.37 -0.94 -5.17
CA ASP A 8 8.58 -1.37 -4.46
C ASP A 8 8.61 -0.87 -3.02
N ASP A 9 7.91 0.20 -2.73
CA ASP A 9 7.81 0.71 -1.35
C ASP A 9 6.84 -0.09 -0.50
N LEU A 10 5.87 -0.74 -1.14
CA LEU A 10 4.77 -1.43 -0.46
C LEU A 10 4.94 -2.95 -0.42
N VAL A 11 5.52 -3.53 -1.46
CA VAL A 11 5.56 -4.98 -1.65
C VAL A 11 6.94 -5.52 -1.37
N GLY A 12 7.01 -6.55 -0.52
CA GLY A 12 8.27 -7.24 -0.24
C GLY A 12 8.61 -8.27 -1.30
N GLN A 13 9.84 -8.72 -1.28
CA GLN A 13 10.33 -9.74 -2.22
C GLN A 13 10.15 -11.15 -1.68
N TYR A 14 9.90 -11.29 -0.39
CA TYR A 14 9.80 -12.58 0.27
C TYR A 14 8.56 -12.64 1.14
N ILE A 15 8.15 -13.85 1.50
CA ILE A 15 7.02 -14.08 2.41
C ILE A 15 7.27 -13.31 3.72
N GLY A 16 6.26 -12.59 4.16
CA GLY A 16 6.32 -11.83 5.41
C GLY A 16 6.92 -10.44 5.31
N HIS A 17 7.42 -10.03 4.14
CA HIS A 17 8.04 -8.72 3.98
C HIS A 17 7.06 -7.63 3.56
N THR A 18 5.96 -8.00 2.89
CA THR A 18 4.99 -7.00 2.40
C THR A 18 4.30 -6.27 3.55
N ALA A 19 3.80 -7.00 4.53
CA ALA A 19 3.07 -6.38 5.63
C ALA A 19 3.87 -5.30 6.37
N PRO A 20 5.13 -5.57 6.78
CA PRO A 20 5.91 -4.51 7.45
C PRO A 20 6.23 -3.34 6.54
N LYS A 21 6.49 -3.57 5.25
CA LYS A 21 6.76 -2.47 4.32
C LYS A 21 5.54 -1.58 4.14
N THR A 22 4.39 -2.18 3.87
CA THR A 22 3.13 -1.44 3.70
C THR A 22 2.77 -0.69 4.97
N LYS A 23 2.91 -1.34 6.11
CA LYS A 23 2.61 -0.73 7.40
C LYS A 23 3.47 0.51 7.66
N GLU A 24 4.75 0.45 7.33
CA GLU A 24 5.66 1.58 7.50
C GLU A 24 5.24 2.77 6.63
N VAL A 25 4.87 2.50 5.37
CA VAL A 25 4.41 3.56 4.48
C VAL A 25 3.13 4.20 5.00
N LEU A 26 2.18 3.39 5.43
CA LEU A 26 0.91 3.88 5.97
C LEU A 26 1.14 4.71 7.23
N LYS A 27 2.04 4.28 8.08
CA LYS A 27 2.36 5.00 9.30
C LYS A 27 2.91 6.39 9.01
N ARG A 28 3.76 6.51 8.01
CA ARG A 28 4.32 7.79 7.58
C ARG A 28 3.27 8.70 6.97
N ALA A 29 2.27 8.13 6.32
CA ALA A 29 1.25 8.90 5.61
C ALA A 29 0.08 9.33 6.49
N LEU A 30 -0.03 8.81 7.71
CA LEU A 30 -1.13 9.18 8.61
C LEU A 30 -1.18 10.68 8.83
N GLY A 31 -2.38 11.22 8.76
CA GLY A 31 -2.60 12.65 8.90
C GLY A 31 -2.47 13.41 7.59
N GLY A 32 -2.23 12.71 6.47
CA GLY A 32 -2.03 13.34 5.18
C GLY A 32 -2.59 12.55 4.02
N VAL A 33 -1.92 12.64 2.88
CA VAL A 33 -2.35 11.99 1.64
C VAL A 33 -1.26 11.06 1.16
N LEU A 34 -1.65 9.83 0.83
CA LEU A 34 -0.75 8.84 0.22
C LEU A 34 -1.12 8.69 -1.25
N PHE A 35 -0.18 9.00 -2.12
CA PHE A 35 -0.31 8.74 -3.56
C PHE A 35 0.42 7.46 -3.89
N ILE A 36 -0.28 6.52 -4.54
CA ILE A 36 0.35 5.29 -5.01
C ILE A 36 0.48 5.39 -6.51
N ASP A 37 1.72 5.60 -6.95
CA ASP A 37 2.03 5.76 -8.35
C ASP A 37 2.01 4.41 -9.03
N GLU A 38 1.43 4.35 -10.22
CA GLU A 38 1.32 3.14 -11.01
C GLU A 38 0.65 2.00 -10.21
N ALA A 39 -0.46 2.32 -9.55
CA ALA A 39 -1.15 1.40 -8.66
C ALA A 39 -1.57 0.09 -9.32
N TYR A 40 -1.74 0.09 -10.65
CA TYR A 40 -2.09 -1.11 -11.38
C TYR A 40 -1.02 -2.21 -11.28
N TYR A 41 0.21 -1.86 -10.95
CA TYR A 41 1.26 -2.86 -10.73
C TYR A 41 1.07 -3.65 -9.43
N LEU A 42 0.21 -3.21 -8.54
CA LEU A 42 -0.05 -3.95 -7.30
C LEU A 42 -0.84 -5.22 -7.55
N TYR A 43 -1.64 -5.25 -8.62
CA TYR A 43 -2.49 -6.40 -8.91
C TYR A 43 -1.93 -7.20 -10.09
N ARG A 44 -1.51 -8.44 -9.85
CA ARG A 44 -0.96 -9.34 -10.87
C ARG A 44 -1.59 -10.72 -10.72
N PRO A 45 -2.80 -10.92 -11.28
CA PRO A 45 -3.55 -12.15 -11.06
C PRO A 45 -2.89 -13.41 -11.62
N GLU A 46 -2.02 -13.26 -12.59
CA GLU A 46 -1.30 -14.38 -13.19
C GLU A 46 -0.13 -14.88 -12.35
N ASN A 47 0.23 -14.19 -11.29
CA ASN A 47 1.35 -14.57 -10.44
C ASN A 47 0.86 -14.92 -9.04
N GLU A 48 0.83 -16.22 -8.73
CA GLU A 48 0.36 -16.72 -7.45
C GLU A 48 1.21 -16.26 -6.26
N ARG A 49 2.45 -15.87 -6.52
CA ARG A 49 3.36 -15.40 -5.47
C ARG A 49 3.48 -13.88 -5.45
N ASP A 50 2.51 -13.22 -6.03
CA ASP A 50 2.51 -11.76 -6.02
C ASP A 50 1.96 -11.25 -4.70
N TYR A 51 2.82 -10.61 -3.94
CA TYR A 51 2.47 -10.08 -2.63
C TYR A 51 1.74 -8.73 -2.70
N GLY A 52 1.47 -8.25 -3.91
CA GLY A 52 0.72 -7.02 -4.11
C GLY A 52 -0.69 -7.09 -3.56
N GLN A 53 -1.32 -8.26 -3.64
CA GLN A 53 -2.66 -8.46 -3.09
C GLN A 53 -2.69 -8.21 -1.58
N GLU A 54 -1.68 -8.66 -0.88
CA GLU A 54 -1.56 -8.43 0.56
C GLU A 54 -1.48 -6.92 0.86
N ALA A 55 -0.69 -6.19 0.08
CA ALA A 55 -0.59 -4.75 0.24
C ALA A 55 -1.93 -4.06 -0.01
N ILE A 56 -2.65 -4.48 -1.07
CA ILE A 56 -3.97 -3.93 -1.39
C ILE A 56 -4.94 -4.15 -0.23
N GLU A 57 -4.96 -5.34 0.34
CA GLU A 57 -5.85 -5.64 1.45
C GLU A 57 -5.55 -4.80 2.68
N MET A 58 -4.26 -4.57 2.97
CA MET A 58 -3.86 -3.71 4.07
C MET A 58 -4.27 -2.26 3.84
N LEU A 59 -4.11 -1.77 2.61
CA LEU A 59 -4.53 -0.42 2.25
C LEU A 59 -6.03 -0.23 2.44
N LEU A 60 -6.83 -1.19 1.96
CA LEU A 60 -8.28 -1.13 2.10
C LEU A 60 -8.70 -1.13 3.56
N GLN A 61 -8.06 -1.94 4.37
CA GLN A 61 -8.37 -2.03 5.79
C GLN A 61 -8.10 -0.71 6.51
N VAL A 62 -6.96 -0.10 6.23
CA VAL A 62 -6.61 1.19 6.85
C VAL A 62 -7.52 2.30 6.35
N MET A 63 -7.85 2.32 5.07
CA MET A 63 -8.78 3.30 4.51
C MET A 63 -10.15 3.22 5.18
N GLU A 64 -10.60 2.01 5.50
CA GLU A 64 -11.88 1.82 6.16
C GLU A 64 -11.82 2.26 7.62
N ASN A 65 -10.76 1.89 8.34
CA ASN A 65 -10.65 2.12 9.78
C ASN A 65 -10.16 3.50 10.16
N GLN A 66 -9.38 4.15 9.29
CA GLN A 66 -8.75 5.44 9.60
C GLN A 66 -9.00 6.48 8.51
N ARG A 67 -10.18 6.44 7.92
CA ARG A 67 -10.53 7.31 6.79
C ARG A 67 -10.50 8.81 7.12
N ASP A 68 -10.59 9.18 8.41
CA ASP A 68 -10.51 10.57 8.82
C ASP A 68 -9.06 11.06 8.92
N ASP A 69 -8.11 10.13 8.98
CA ASP A 69 -6.69 10.44 9.18
C ASP A 69 -5.84 10.23 7.94
N LEU A 70 -6.39 9.57 6.93
CA LEU A 70 -5.61 9.20 5.76
C LEU A 70 -6.46 9.21 4.50
N VAL A 71 -5.94 9.86 3.46
CA VAL A 71 -6.53 9.81 2.12
C VAL A 71 -5.55 9.07 1.21
N VAL A 72 -6.05 8.07 0.47
CA VAL A 72 -5.23 7.32 -0.48
C VAL A 72 -5.70 7.62 -1.90
N VAL A 73 -4.77 8.00 -2.74
CA VAL A 73 -5.03 8.29 -4.15
C VAL A 73 -4.27 7.28 -5.00
N LEU A 74 -5.00 6.57 -5.85
CA LEU A 74 -4.43 5.59 -6.78
C LEU A 74 -4.25 6.24 -8.15
N ALA A 75 -3.06 6.23 -8.65
CA ALA A 75 -2.77 6.88 -9.93
C ALA A 75 -2.24 5.91 -10.97
#